data_f3c91748b74da473281c0e170b9d3881
#
_entry.id   f3c91748b74da473281c0e170b9d3881
#
_cell.length_a   1.000
_cell.length_b   1.000
_cell.length_c   1.000
_cell.angle_alpha   90.00
_cell.angle_beta   90.00
_cell.angle_gamma   90.00
#
_symmetry.space_group_name_H-M   'P 1'
#
loop_
_entity.id
_entity.type
_entity.pdbx_description
1 polymer ?
#
loop_
_entity_poly.entity_id
_entity_poly.type
_entity_poly.pdbx_seq_one_letter_code
_entity_poly.pdbx_strand_id
1 'polypeptide(L)'
;MNFRIIFITISVFFLIKCNIYKNVVLEETNGFIAVEAENFNSQELDQIRKWYRVDENNTPNIKPDIDGNHAASASAKAYLEILPDTRTNHDEKLIRGENFSNKPGKLGILNYKVKFNTSGKYYVWVRCYATGTEDNGIHVGLNGEWPQSGRRLQWCKSQNVWTWDSKQRTKEEHCGIAKKIYLEIPNAGVHTISFSMREDGFEFDKWIMSKEYDILDKI
;
A
#
# COMPACT_ATOMS: atom_id res chain seq x y z
N MET A 1 16.48 68.26 10.48
CA MET A 1 16.53 66.94 11.14
C MET A 1 15.82 65.96 10.23
N ASN A 2 16.52 65.24 9.39
CA ASN A 2 15.97 64.37 8.35
C ASN A 2 15.84 62.95 8.89
N PHE A 3 14.60 62.46 9.11
CA PHE A 3 14.32 61.09 9.45
C PHE A 3 14.34 60.25 8.18
N ARG A 4 15.28 59.32 8.08
CA ARG A 4 15.30 58.24 7.04
C ARG A 4 14.52 57.06 7.58
N ILE A 5 13.34 56.79 6.94
CA ILE A 5 12.57 55.58 7.18
C ILE A 5 13.23 54.42 6.40
N ILE A 6 13.73 53.42 7.13
CA ILE A 6 14.29 52.20 6.56
C ILE A 6 13.12 51.20 6.45
N PHE A 7 12.71 50.85 5.21
CA PHE A 7 11.83 49.76 4.96
C PHE A 7 12.59 48.45 4.99
N ILE A 8 12.31 47.60 5.97
CA ILE A 8 12.83 46.24 6.03
C ILE A 8 11.80 45.37 5.30
N THR A 9 12.11 44.90 4.09
CA THR A 9 11.31 43.89 3.37
C THR A 9 11.65 42.52 3.93
N ILE A 10 10.71 41.94 4.68
CA ILE A 10 10.80 40.56 5.13
C ILE A 10 10.34 39.65 3.94
N SER A 11 11.34 39.02 3.31
CA SER A 11 11.09 38.02 2.28
C SER A 11 10.70 36.69 2.94
N VAL A 12 9.43 36.36 2.91
CA VAL A 12 8.94 35.05 3.39
C VAL A 12 9.23 34.01 2.33
N PHE A 13 10.28 33.21 2.55
CA PHE A 13 10.55 32.02 1.72
C PHE A 13 9.52 30.94 2.06
N PHE A 14 8.54 30.75 1.19
CA PHE A 14 7.70 29.55 1.18
C PHE A 14 8.55 28.37 0.71
N LEU A 15 8.99 27.52 1.63
CA LEU A 15 9.55 26.21 1.30
C LEU A 15 8.41 25.31 0.81
N ILE A 16 8.21 25.29 -0.50
CA ILE A 16 7.38 24.28 -1.15
C ILE A 16 8.10 22.93 -0.96
N LYS A 17 7.63 22.12 -0.02
CA LYS A 17 8.02 20.71 0.05
C LYS A 17 7.50 20.01 -1.21
N CYS A 18 8.32 20.01 -2.26
CA CYS A 18 8.06 19.21 -3.45
C CYS A 18 8.23 17.73 -3.03
N ASN A 19 7.13 17.00 -2.91
CA ASN A 19 7.18 15.54 -2.81
C ASN A 19 7.67 15.02 -4.17
N ILE A 20 8.95 14.73 -4.26
CA ILE A 20 9.55 14.13 -5.46
C ILE A 20 9.12 12.66 -5.48
N TYR A 21 7.95 12.38 -6.04
CA TYR A 21 7.58 11.02 -6.40
C TYR A 21 8.60 10.52 -7.43
N LYS A 22 9.25 9.40 -7.13
CA LYS A 22 10.29 8.85 -8.00
C LYS A 22 9.66 8.39 -9.31
N ASN A 23 10.07 8.95 -10.43
CA ASN A 23 9.73 8.45 -11.78
C ASN A 23 10.51 7.15 -12.11
N VAL A 24 10.56 6.23 -11.16
CA VAL A 24 11.25 4.94 -11.32
C VAL A 24 10.27 3.99 -11.99
N VAL A 25 10.70 3.35 -13.06
CA VAL A 25 10.03 2.18 -13.64
C VAL A 25 10.74 0.94 -13.11
N LEU A 26 10.02 0.14 -12.36
CA LEU A 26 10.48 -1.15 -11.85
C LEU A 26 10.49 -2.16 -13.01
N GLU A 27 11.30 -3.20 -12.95
CA GLU A 27 11.40 -4.17 -14.04
C GLU A 27 11.20 -5.60 -13.54
N GLU A 28 10.29 -6.32 -14.20
CA GLU A 28 10.10 -7.75 -14.01
C GLU A 28 11.22 -8.52 -14.72
N THR A 29 11.71 -9.57 -14.11
CA THR A 29 12.73 -10.45 -14.67
C THR A 29 12.34 -11.91 -14.53
N ASN A 30 12.30 -12.62 -15.65
CA ASN A 30 11.99 -14.07 -15.68
C ASN A 30 10.66 -14.46 -15.01
N GLY A 31 9.63 -13.63 -15.16
CA GLY A 31 8.32 -13.89 -14.57
C GLY A 31 8.22 -13.54 -13.09
N PHE A 32 9.16 -12.74 -12.55
CA PHE A 32 9.21 -12.37 -11.13
C PHE A 32 9.58 -10.91 -10.92
N ILE A 33 8.94 -10.28 -9.94
CA ILE A 33 9.33 -8.97 -9.41
C ILE A 33 8.99 -8.90 -7.91
N ALA A 34 9.89 -8.33 -7.12
CA ALA A 34 9.66 -8.00 -5.71
C ALA A 34 9.94 -6.51 -5.46
N VAL A 35 9.05 -5.85 -4.72
CA VAL A 35 9.07 -4.40 -4.55
C VAL A 35 8.75 -4.03 -3.10
N GLU A 36 9.57 -3.17 -2.50
CA GLU A 36 9.25 -2.52 -1.23
C GLU A 36 8.07 -1.55 -1.44
N ALA A 37 7.10 -1.57 -0.53
CA ALA A 37 5.86 -0.79 -0.70
C ALA A 37 6.11 0.72 -0.79
N GLU A 38 7.13 1.24 -0.12
CA GLU A 38 7.50 2.66 -0.15
C GLU A 38 8.12 3.13 -1.47
N ASN A 39 8.35 2.23 -2.43
CA ASN A 39 8.86 2.55 -3.77
C ASN A 39 7.74 2.89 -4.79
N PHE A 40 6.60 3.37 -4.31
CA PHE A 40 5.50 3.80 -5.17
C PHE A 40 5.83 5.07 -5.98
N ASN A 41 5.18 5.22 -7.14
CA ASN A 41 5.34 6.38 -8.01
C ASN A 41 4.41 7.54 -7.61
N SER A 42 3.17 7.23 -7.23
CA SER A 42 2.18 8.22 -6.79
C SER A 42 1.15 7.59 -5.86
N GLN A 43 0.48 8.43 -5.07
CA GLN A 43 -0.74 8.04 -4.38
C GLN A 43 -1.88 8.98 -4.77
N GLU A 44 -3.10 8.45 -4.75
CA GLU A 44 -4.32 9.12 -5.17
C GLU A 44 -5.46 8.81 -4.20
N LEU A 45 -6.54 9.62 -4.24
CA LEU A 45 -7.70 9.51 -3.35
C LEU A 45 -7.29 9.42 -1.88
N ASP A 46 -6.35 10.31 -1.51
CA ASP A 46 -5.66 10.34 -0.22
C ASP A 46 -6.20 11.41 0.76
N GLN A 47 -7.40 11.97 0.49
CA GLN A 47 -7.99 13.04 1.30
C GLN A 47 -8.61 12.52 2.60
N ILE A 48 -9.10 11.27 2.62
CA ILE A 48 -9.75 10.66 3.78
C ILE A 48 -8.78 9.75 4.52
N ARG A 49 -8.03 8.95 3.76
CA ARG A 49 -6.97 8.06 4.25
C ARG A 49 -5.77 8.19 3.32
N LYS A 50 -4.59 8.25 3.92
CA LYS A 50 -3.34 8.45 3.21
C LYS A 50 -2.30 7.44 3.64
N TRP A 51 -1.51 6.95 2.70
CA TRP A 51 -0.35 6.13 2.99
C TRP A 51 0.80 6.99 3.47
N TYR A 52 1.32 6.64 4.62
CA TYR A 52 2.48 7.28 5.23
C TYR A 52 3.62 6.28 5.31
N ARG A 53 4.83 6.77 5.07
CA ARG A 53 6.03 5.97 5.29
C ARG A 53 6.39 6.02 6.76
N VAL A 54 6.55 4.83 7.34
CA VAL A 54 7.06 4.60 8.69
C VAL A 54 8.46 4.00 8.56
N ASP A 55 9.42 4.45 9.35
CA ASP A 55 10.74 3.85 9.44
C ASP A 55 11.29 3.90 10.89
N GLU A 56 12.45 3.33 11.15
CA GLU A 56 13.03 3.24 12.51
C GLU A 56 13.18 4.61 13.20
N ASN A 57 13.27 5.70 12.44
CA ASN A 57 13.52 7.06 12.93
C ASN A 57 12.31 7.99 12.80
N ASN A 58 11.26 7.54 12.10
CA ASN A 58 10.11 8.39 11.79
C ASN A 58 8.80 7.62 11.86
N THR A 59 7.96 8.00 12.82
CA THR A 59 6.56 7.57 12.92
C THR A 59 5.68 8.78 12.65
N PRO A 60 4.76 8.72 11.68
CA PRO A 60 3.83 9.81 11.40
C PRO A 60 2.96 10.15 12.60
N ASN A 61 2.83 11.42 12.95
CA ASN A 61 1.95 11.85 14.03
C ASN A 61 0.52 12.09 13.49
N ILE A 62 -0.11 11.02 13.03
CA ILE A 62 -1.50 11.03 12.53
C ILE A 62 -2.33 10.17 13.47
N LYS A 63 -3.38 10.74 14.05
CA LYS A 63 -4.20 10.07 15.06
C LYS A 63 -5.67 9.97 14.63
N PRO A 64 -6.40 8.92 15.03
CA PRO A 64 -5.90 7.79 15.82
C PRO A 64 -4.95 6.89 15.02
N ASP A 65 -4.05 6.27 15.75
CA ASP A 65 -3.11 5.26 15.35
C ASP A 65 -2.77 4.56 16.68
N ILE A 66 -3.21 3.33 16.83
CA ILE A 66 -3.27 2.63 18.14
C ILE A 66 -2.14 1.64 18.34
N ASP A 67 -1.44 1.29 17.28
CA ASP A 67 -0.31 0.38 17.37
C ASP A 67 1.03 1.12 17.35
N GLY A 68 2.10 0.37 17.35
CA GLY A 68 3.45 0.89 17.44
C GLY A 68 4.18 0.91 16.10
N ASN A 69 5.41 1.37 16.12
CA ASN A 69 6.30 1.33 14.97
C ASN A 69 6.91 -0.06 14.82
N HIS A 70 6.62 -0.76 13.73
CA HIS A 70 7.07 -2.12 13.42
C HIS A 70 8.25 -2.16 12.43
N ALA A 71 8.85 -1.01 12.10
CA ALA A 71 9.90 -0.89 11.10
C ALA A 71 11.16 -1.72 11.42
N ALA A 72 11.48 -1.93 12.69
CA ALA A 72 12.65 -2.72 13.08
C ALA A 72 12.67 -4.15 12.51
N SER A 73 11.49 -4.74 12.26
CA SER A 73 11.32 -6.09 11.69
C SER A 73 10.76 -6.09 10.26
N ALA A 74 10.47 -4.91 9.70
CA ALA A 74 10.08 -4.74 8.30
C ALA A 74 11.26 -4.93 7.34
N SER A 75 10.98 -5.22 6.09
CA SER A 75 11.96 -5.20 5.00
C SER A 75 12.52 -3.77 4.85
N ALA A 76 13.79 -3.64 4.51
CA ALA A 76 14.45 -2.34 4.37
C ALA A 76 14.25 -1.37 5.57
N LYS A 77 13.78 -1.87 6.74
CA LYS A 77 13.50 -1.07 7.94
C LYS A 77 12.48 0.04 7.72
N ALA A 78 11.55 -0.18 6.82
CA ALA A 78 10.48 0.76 6.50
C ALA A 78 9.25 0.02 5.97
N TYR A 79 8.09 0.67 6.06
CA TYR A 79 6.82 0.19 5.49
C TYR A 79 5.89 1.37 5.22
N LEU A 80 4.77 1.12 4.59
CA LEU A 80 3.68 2.07 4.45
C LEU A 80 2.52 1.69 5.35
N GLU A 81 1.93 2.67 5.99
CA GLU A 81 0.73 2.52 6.79
C GLU A 81 -0.36 3.47 6.30
N ILE A 82 -1.60 3.01 6.23
CA ILE A 82 -2.71 3.85 5.80
C ILE A 82 -3.45 4.43 7.00
N LEU A 83 -3.29 5.73 7.24
CA LEU A 83 -3.76 6.44 8.42
C LEU A 83 -4.83 7.50 8.10
N PRO A 84 -5.60 7.94 9.13
CA PRO A 84 -5.64 7.43 10.49
C PRO A 84 -6.22 6.00 10.58
N ASP A 85 -5.78 5.22 11.58
CA ASP A 85 -6.37 3.93 11.93
C ASP A 85 -7.49 4.12 12.96
N THR A 86 -8.72 3.86 12.54
CA THR A 86 -9.91 4.06 13.36
C THR A 86 -10.66 2.76 13.63
N ARG A 87 -10.21 1.65 13.03
CA ARG A 87 -10.91 0.38 13.14
C ARG A 87 -9.98 -0.83 13.03
N THR A 88 -9.51 -1.28 14.16
CA THR A 88 -8.64 -2.47 14.29
C THR A 88 -9.44 -3.74 14.60
N ASN A 89 -10.60 -3.62 15.26
CA ASN A 89 -11.42 -4.75 15.72
C ASN A 89 -12.90 -4.61 15.34
N HIS A 90 -13.64 -5.71 15.46
CA HIS A 90 -15.08 -5.77 15.15
C HIS A 90 -15.96 -4.85 15.98
N ASP A 91 -15.57 -4.57 17.23
CA ASP A 91 -16.35 -3.74 18.15
C ASP A 91 -16.32 -2.25 17.76
N GLU A 92 -15.37 -1.87 16.92
CA GLU A 92 -15.22 -0.50 16.44
C GLU A 92 -16.12 -0.23 15.25
N LYS A 93 -16.60 1.02 15.16
CA LYS A 93 -17.60 1.42 14.17
C LYS A 93 -17.06 1.31 12.75
N LEU A 94 -17.69 0.48 11.92
CA LEU A 94 -17.44 0.41 10.50
C LEU A 94 -18.12 1.59 9.78
N ILE A 95 -17.33 2.41 9.08
CA ILE A 95 -17.80 3.56 8.27
C ILE A 95 -17.34 3.33 6.81
N ARG A 96 -18.31 2.89 5.96
CA ARG A 96 -18.02 2.67 4.54
C ARG A 96 -17.65 3.95 3.82
N GLY A 97 -16.56 3.91 3.06
CA GLY A 97 -16.02 5.07 2.35
C GLY A 97 -15.13 5.95 3.22
N GLU A 98 -14.82 5.50 4.43
CA GLU A 98 -13.92 6.17 5.36
C GLU A 98 -12.87 5.21 5.92
N ASN A 99 -13.25 4.29 6.83
CA ASN A 99 -12.33 3.31 7.40
C ASN A 99 -12.43 1.91 6.76
N PHE A 100 -13.37 1.75 5.83
CA PHE A 100 -13.57 0.51 5.11
C PHE A 100 -14.08 0.74 3.70
N SER A 101 -13.49 0.06 2.70
CA SER A 101 -14.00 0.02 1.34
C SER A 101 -14.03 -1.39 0.78
N ASN A 102 -15.22 -1.90 0.50
CA ASN A 102 -15.38 -3.17 -0.23
C ASN A 102 -15.33 -2.98 -1.76
N LYS A 103 -15.25 -1.71 -2.20
CA LYS A 103 -15.10 -1.33 -3.61
C LYS A 103 -13.66 -0.92 -3.84
N PRO A 104 -12.90 -1.68 -4.64
CA PRO A 104 -11.50 -1.33 -4.93
C PRO A 104 -11.40 0.00 -5.68
N GLY A 105 -10.27 0.67 -5.56
CA GLY A 105 -9.99 1.92 -6.26
C GLY A 105 -10.81 3.11 -5.78
N LYS A 106 -11.25 3.14 -4.52
CA LYS A 106 -12.09 4.22 -3.96
C LYS A 106 -11.43 5.03 -2.86
N LEU A 107 -10.43 4.48 -2.19
CA LEU A 107 -9.69 5.13 -1.10
C LEU A 107 -8.22 4.75 -1.16
N GLY A 108 -7.33 5.71 -0.90
CA GLY A 108 -5.90 5.51 -0.70
C GLY A 108 -5.26 4.60 -1.75
N ILE A 109 -5.07 5.09 -2.97
CA ILE A 109 -4.48 4.32 -4.06
C ILE A 109 -2.98 4.58 -4.12
N LEU A 110 -2.17 3.52 -4.12
CA LEU A 110 -0.75 3.54 -4.47
C LEU A 110 -0.57 3.06 -5.89
N ASN A 111 0.26 3.72 -6.68
CA ASN A 111 0.58 3.36 -8.06
C ASN A 111 2.07 3.05 -8.22
N TYR A 112 2.36 1.94 -8.90
CA TYR A 112 3.72 1.47 -9.24
C TYR A 112 3.81 1.26 -10.74
N LYS A 113 4.80 1.88 -11.40
CA LYS A 113 5.11 1.63 -12.80
C LYS A 113 6.05 0.44 -12.91
N VAL A 114 5.60 -0.60 -13.60
CA VAL A 114 6.35 -1.84 -13.80
C VAL A 114 6.46 -2.17 -15.27
N LYS A 115 7.67 -2.35 -15.75
CA LYS A 115 7.95 -2.92 -17.06
C LYS A 115 7.93 -4.45 -16.94
N PHE A 116 6.99 -5.08 -17.59
CA PHE A 116 6.93 -6.53 -17.74
C PHE A 116 7.61 -6.95 -19.04
N ASN A 117 8.50 -7.89 -18.97
CA ASN A 117 9.18 -8.49 -20.13
C ASN A 117 8.36 -9.62 -20.74
N THR A 118 7.44 -10.20 -19.97
CA THR A 118 6.54 -11.25 -20.43
C THR A 118 5.10 -11.00 -20.01
N SER A 119 4.15 -11.33 -20.89
CA SER A 119 2.71 -11.29 -20.60
C SER A 119 2.23 -12.54 -19.86
N GLY A 120 0.97 -12.53 -19.43
CA GLY A 120 0.27 -13.66 -18.82
C GLY A 120 -0.10 -13.45 -17.36
N LYS A 121 -0.46 -14.53 -16.70
CA LYS A 121 -0.89 -14.52 -15.31
C LYS A 121 0.28 -14.34 -14.35
N TYR A 122 0.12 -13.39 -13.42
CA TYR A 122 1.03 -13.17 -12.30
C TYR A 122 0.24 -13.21 -10.99
N TYR A 123 0.60 -14.12 -10.10
CA TYR A 123 0.07 -14.14 -8.74
C TYR A 123 0.65 -12.98 -7.94
N VAL A 124 -0.18 -12.36 -7.11
CA VAL A 124 0.23 -11.22 -6.29
C VAL A 124 0.31 -11.66 -4.83
N TRP A 125 1.47 -11.49 -4.24
CA TRP A 125 1.74 -11.71 -2.83
C TRP A 125 2.02 -10.38 -2.16
N VAL A 126 1.51 -10.22 -0.96
CA VAL A 126 1.73 -9.02 -0.17
C VAL A 126 2.21 -9.42 1.23
N ARG A 127 3.21 -8.71 1.72
CA ARG A 127 3.70 -8.81 3.10
C ARG A 127 3.11 -7.68 3.89
N CYS A 128 2.33 -8.02 4.93
CA CYS A 128 1.75 -7.06 5.83
C CYS A 128 1.95 -7.44 7.29
N TYR A 129 1.73 -6.47 8.16
CA TYR A 129 1.55 -6.65 9.59
C TYR A 129 0.10 -6.29 9.91
N ALA A 130 -0.60 -7.13 10.63
CA ALA A 130 -1.96 -6.88 11.08
C ALA A 130 -1.99 -6.94 12.61
N THR A 131 -2.38 -5.86 13.24
CA THR A 131 -2.52 -5.77 14.70
C THR A 131 -3.84 -6.38 15.15
N GLY A 132 -4.88 -6.21 14.34
CA GLY A 132 -6.22 -6.67 14.65
C GLY A 132 -6.85 -7.57 13.58
N THR A 133 -8.17 -7.55 13.54
CA THR A 133 -8.97 -8.33 12.60
C THR A 133 -9.57 -7.51 11.47
N GLU A 134 -9.42 -6.19 11.52
CA GLU A 134 -10.06 -5.22 10.62
C GLU A 134 -9.08 -4.23 9.98
N ASP A 135 -7.78 -4.48 10.12
CA ASP A 135 -6.64 -3.81 9.50
C ASP A 135 -5.85 -4.74 8.56
N ASN A 136 -6.52 -5.78 8.05
CA ASN A 136 -5.87 -6.94 7.44
C ASN A 136 -6.28 -7.19 5.97
N GLY A 137 -6.70 -6.17 5.24
CA GLY A 137 -7.17 -6.32 3.88
C GLY A 137 -6.81 -5.19 2.92
N ILE A 138 -6.47 -5.56 1.67
CA ILE A 138 -6.14 -4.64 0.58
C ILE A 138 -6.71 -5.12 -0.76
N HIS A 139 -6.77 -4.25 -1.75
CA HIS A 139 -7.11 -4.57 -3.13
C HIS A 139 -5.94 -4.30 -4.07
N VAL A 140 -5.82 -5.08 -5.16
CA VAL A 140 -4.84 -4.84 -6.21
C VAL A 140 -5.51 -4.66 -7.57
N GLY A 141 -4.97 -3.77 -8.41
CA GLY A 141 -5.45 -3.42 -9.73
C GLY A 141 -4.35 -3.31 -10.77
N LEU A 142 -4.75 -3.19 -12.03
CA LEU A 142 -3.89 -3.10 -13.20
C LEU A 142 -4.40 -2.00 -14.13
N ASN A 143 -3.55 -1.03 -14.49
CA ASN A 143 -3.86 0.03 -15.47
C ASN A 143 -5.16 0.80 -15.17
N GLY A 144 -5.46 1.05 -13.88
CA GLY A 144 -6.68 1.71 -13.45
C GLY A 144 -7.91 0.81 -13.35
N GLU A 145 -7.82 -0.44 -13.80
CA GLU A 145 -8.88 -1.44 -13.70
C GLU A 145 -8.70 -2.32 -12.45
N TRP A 146 -9.82 -2.76 -11.89
CA TRP A 146 -9.86 -3.53 -10.65
C TRP A 146 -10.54 -4.87 -10.88
N PRO A 147 -9.81 -5.87 -11.44
CA PRO A 147 -10.38 -7.18 -11.76
C PRO A 147 -10.87 -7.91 -10.51
N GLN A 148 -11.80 -8.86 -10.71
CA GLN A 148 -12.31 -9.68 -9.61
C GLN A 148 -11.19 -10.43 -8.89
N SER A 149 -10.17 -10.88 -9.63
CA SER A 149 -9.00 -11.58 -9.09
C SER A 149 -8.07 -10.70 -8.24
N GLY A 150 -8.21 -9.37 -8.26
CA GLY A 150 -7.45 -8.44 -7.43
C GLY A 150 -8.20 -7.96 -6.19
N ARG A 151 -9.42 -8.44 -5.94
CA ARG A 151 -10.27 -7.93 -4.88
C ARG A 151 -10.14 -8.73 -3.60
N ARG A 152 -10.09 -8.03 -2.45
CA ARG A 152 -10.18 -8.60 -1.10
C ARG A 152 -9.06 -9.60 -0.81
N LEU A 153 -7.81 -9.21 -1.05
CA LEU A 153 -6.68 -9.90 -0.47
C LEU A 153 -6.78 -9.70 1.05
N GLN A 154 -6.74 -10.79 1.81
CA GLN A 154 -7.01 -10.77 3.25
C GLN A 154 -6.08 -11.68 4.03
N TRP A 155 -5.59 -11.17 5.17
CA TRP A 155 -4.80 -11.91 6.15
C TRP A 155 -5.70 -12.43 7.27
N CYS A 156 -5.62 -13.71 7.57
CA CYS A 156 -6.27 -14.35 8.71
C CYS A 156 -5.29 -15.08 9.62
N LYS A 157 -4.01 -15.01 9.31
CA LYS A 157 -2.96 -15.69 10.03
C LYS A 157 -2.04 -14.68 10.69
N SER A 158 -1.52 -15.08 11.86
CA SER A 158 -0.34 -14.43 12.42
C SER A 158 -0.49 -12.92 12.61
N GLN A 159 -1.37 -12.52 13.52
CA GLN A 159 -1.38 -11.14 14.03
C GLN A 159 -0.06 -10.80 14.72
N ASN A 160 0.29 -9.51 14.72
CA ASN A 160 1.47 -8.95 15.36
C ASN A 160 2.80 -9.52 14.85
N VAL A 161 2.84 -9.88 13.56
CA VAL A 161 4.06 -10.31 12.87
C VAL A 161 3.94 -10.08 11.36
N TRP A 162 5.03 -9.69 10.72
CA TRP A 162 5.10 -9.58 9.27
C TRP A 162 4.91 -10.93 8.59
N THR A 163 3.86 -11.07 7.79
CA THR A 163 3.56 -12.30 7.05
C THR A 163 3.17 -12.04 5.61
N TRP A 164 3.44 -13.03 4.76
CA TRP A 164 2.98 -13.04 3.38
C TRP A 164 1.61 -13.71 3.25
N ASP A 165 0.74 -13.14 2.44
CA ASP A 165 -0.46 -13.83 1.96
C ASP A 165 -0.79 -13.46 0.51
N SER A 166 -1.57 -14.34 -0.15
CA SER A 166 -2.07 -14.21 -1.52
C SER A 166 -3.43 -14.91 -1.64
N LYS A 167 -4.31 -14.72 -0.63
CA LYS A 167 -5.61 -15.36 -0.60
C LYS A 167 -6.71 -14.36 -0.83
N GLN A 168 -7.71 -14.77 -1.62
CA GLN A 168 -8.89 -13.98 -1.90
C GLN A 168 -10.02 -14.32 -0.93
N ARG A 169 -10.44 -13.35 -0.11
CA ARG A 169 -11.66 -13.47 0.68
C ARG A 169 -12.89 -13.53 -0.24
N THR A 170 -13.75 -14.50 0.00
CA THR A 170 -15.09 -14.63 -0.60
C THR A 170 -16.18 -14.50 0.46
N LYS A 171 -17.43 -14.73 0.07
CA LYS A 171 -18.54 -14.82 1.04
C LYS A 171 -18.48 -16.11 1.84
N GLU A 172 -18.06 -17.17 1.19
CA GLU A 172 -18.01 -18.54 1.73
C GLU A 172 -16.72 -18.77 2.53
N GLU A 173 -15.61 -18.19 2.07
CA GLU A 173 -14.29 -18.37 2.65
C GLU A 173 -13.74 -17.04 3.18
N HIS A 174 -13.95 -16.78 4.47
CA HIS A 174 -13.53 -15.55 5.13
C HIS A 174 -12.02 -15.34 5.06
N CYS A 175 -11.24 -16.39 5.34
CA CYS A 175 -9.77 -16.35 5.32
C CYS A 175 -9.16 -16.56 3.93
N GLY A 176 -10.02 -16.60 2.90
CA GLY A 176 -9.63 -16.54 1.52
C GLY A 176 -9.18 -17.85 0.89
N ILE A 177 -9.27 -17.87 -0.42
CA ILE A 177 -8.93 -19.00 -1.28
C ILE A 177 -7.57 -18.71 -1.94
N ALA A 178 -6.65 -19.64 -1.81
CA ALA A 178 -5.33 -19.59 -2.45
C ALA A 178 -5.45 -19.59 -4.00
N LYS A 179 -4.44 -19.03 -4.67
CA LYS A 179 -4.33 -18.95 -6.14
C LYS A 179 -5.42 -18.12 -6.82
N LYS A 180 -6.20 -17.33 -6.06
CA LYS A 180 -7.27 -16.47 -6.59
C LYS A 180 -6.86 -14.99 -6.69
N ILE A 181 -5.77 -14.56 -6.07
CA ILE A 181 -5.23 -13.22 -6.21
C ILE A 181 -4.16 -13.23 -7.31
N TYR A 182 -4.49 -12.64 -8.45
CA TYR A 182 -3.60 -12.53 -9.61
C TYR A 182 -4.02 -11.38 -10.53
N LEU A 183 -3.09 -10.94 -11.37
CA LEU A 183 -3.33 -10.02 -12.48
C LEU A 183 -2.93 -10.69 -13.80
N GLU A 184 -3.70 -10.44 -14.86
CA GLU A 184 -3.37 -10.86 -16.21
C GLU A 184 -2.67 -9.70 -16.92
N ILE A 185 -1.37 -9.79 -17.12
CA ILE A 185 -0.59 -8.80 -17.87
C ILE A 185 -0.82 -9.03 -19.37
N PRO A 186 -1.45 -8.09 -20.08
CA PRO A 186 -1.95 -8.35 -21.43
C PRO A 186 -0.83 -8.47 -22.47
N ASN A 187 0.27 -7.76 -22.29
CA ASN A 187 1.42 -7.72 -23.19
C ASN A 187 2.69 -7.29 -22.45
N ALA A 188 3.85 -7.57 -22.99
CA ALA A 188 5.10 -6.98 -22.52
C ALA A 188 5.06 -5.45 -22.66
N GLY A 189 5.64 -4.72 -21.72
CA GLY A 189 5.61 -3.26 -21.69
C GLY A 189 5.45 -2.70 -20.30
N VAL A 190 5.30 -1.38 -20.19
CA VAL A 190 5.10 -0.70 -18.90
C VAL A 190 3.63 -0.69 -18.56
N HIS A 191 3.32 -1.19 -17.38
CA HIS A 191 1.98 -1.22 -16.80
C HIS A 191 1.98 -0.54 -15.44
N THR A 192 0.80 -0.09 -15.00
CA THR A 192 0.60 0.44 -13.65
C THR A 192 -0.03 -0.64 -12.78
N ILE A 193 0.67 -1.06 -11.76
CA ILE A 193 0.13 -1.90 -10.69
C ILE A 193 -0.35 -0.95 -9.59
N SER A 194 -1.59 -1.13 -9.13
CA SER A 194 -2.18 -0.26 -8.13
C SER A 194 -2.67 -1.07 -6.93
N PHE A 195 -2.45 -0.52 -5.74
CA PHE A 195 -3.06 -1.06 -4.52
C PHE A 195 -4.01 -0.01 -3.95
N SER A 196 -5.18 -0.42 -3.48
CA SER A 196 -6.11 0.48 -2.81
C SER A 196 -6.55 -0.05 -1.46
N MET A 197 -6.79 0.87 -0.56
CA MET A 197 -7.28 0.55 0.77
C MET A 197 -8.56 -0.29 0.72
N ARG A 198 -8.61 -1.33 1.56
CA ARG A 198 -9.83 -2.00 1.97
C ARG A 198 -10.19 -1.68 3.42
N GLU A 199 -9.23 -1.72 4.31
CA GLU A 199 -9.34 -1.41 5.74
C GLU A 199 -8.26 -0.37 6.10
N ASP A 200 -8.56 0.56 7.01
CA ASP A 200 -7.54 1.48 7.53
C ASP A 200 -6.59 0.78 8.51
N GLY A 201 -5.51 1.43 8.89
CA GLY A 201 -4.47 0.80 9.72
C GLY A 201 -3.64 -0.28 9.02
N PHE A 202 -3.94 -0.62 7.74
CA PHE A 202 -3.19 -1.66 7.03
C PHE A 202 -1.72 -1.27 6.86
N GLU A 203 -0.82 -2.09 7.40
CA GLU A 203 0.63 -1.93 7.26
C GLU A 203 1.16 -2.75 6.08
N PHE A 204 1.76 -2.09 5.12
CA PHE A 204 2.22 -2.64 3.84
C PHE A 204 3.73 -2.53 3.70
N ASP A 205 4.41 -3.66 3.80
CA ASP A 205 5.87 -3.74 3.77
C ASP A 205 6.40 -3.99 2.35
N LYS A 206 5.90 -5.04 1.70
CA LYS A 206 6.46 -5.51 0.43
C LYS A 206 5.42 -6.26 -0.40
N TRP A 207 5.59 -6.25 -1.72
CA TRP A 207 4.76 -7.05 -2.61
C TRP A 207 5.60 -7.77 -3.66
N ILE A 208 5.06 -8.86 -4.17
CA ILE A 208 5.66 -9.70 -5.20
C ILE A 208 4.62 -9.99 -6.26
N MET A 209 5.04 -9.98 -7.53
CA MET A 209 4.30 -10.62 -8.61
C MET A 209 5.13 -11.73 -9.23
N SER A 210 4.53 -12.91 -9.40
CA SER A 210 5.20 -14.07 -9.95
C SER A 210 4.28 -14.91 -10.80
N LYS A 211 4.79 -15.46 -11.88
CA LYS A 211 4.10 -16.46 -12.69
C LYS A 211 3.93 -17.80 -11.95
N GLU A 212 4.79 -18.08 -11.00
CA GLU A 212 4.68 -19.22 -10.10
C GLU A 212 3.96 -18.79 -8.81
N TYR A 213 3.06 -19.64 -8.31
CA TYR A 213 2.38 -19.37 -7.03
C TYR A 213 3.25 -19.74 -5.83
N ASP A 214 3.90 -20.90 -5.88
CA ASP A 214 4.65 -21.45 -4.74
C ASP A 214 6.09 -20.87 -4.76
N ILE A 215 6.24 -19.63 -4.29
CA ILE A 215 7.49 -18.86 -4.37
C ILE A 215 8.09 -18.50 -2.99
N LEU A 216 7.33 -18.64 -1.91
CA LEU A 216 7.79 -18.15 -0.60
C LEU A 216 9.02 -18.90 -0.06
N ASP A 217 9.19 -20.14 -0.46
CA ASP A 217 10.39 -20.93 -0.12
C ASP A 217 11.64 -20.52 -0.92
N LYS A 218 11.48 -19.60 -1.89
CA LYS A 218 12.56 -19.14 -2.78
C LYS A 218 13.04 -17.71 -2.48
N ILE A 219 12.45 -17.03 -1.47
CA ILE A 219 12.72 -15.63 -1.14
C ILE A 219 13.11 -15.42 0.32
#